data_04623862a3555763e2a2dff73659926a
#
_entry.id   04623862a3555763e2a2dff73659926a
#
_cell.length_a   1.000
_cell.length_b   1.000
_cell.length_c   1.000
_cell.angle_alpha   90.00
_cell.angle_beta   90.00
_cell.angle_gamma   90.00
#
_symmetry.space_group_name_H-M   'P 1'
#
loop_
_entity.id
_entity.type
_entity.pdbx_description
1 polymer ?
#
loop_
_entity_poly.entity_id
_entity_poly.type
_entity_poly.pdbx_seq_one_letter_code
_entity_poly.pdbx_strand_id
1 'polypeptide(L)'
;MDFGIGGFETTKFGDFDIDVEDVQVKKKRKYDRIWKVTFGGSVCGRPVFHNGMIIFSSLDNHVYALDFATRKEIWRFRGNGVFLDSSPIIHENTVLVGSFDGNMYCLDASTGKEVWKYKTGGEVNTTAFVSNGNVYFGSKDGYAYVLDVKTGGLVWRFNTGDAVTSSPVVIGEKMIIGSFSGYVYCLNAETGKEIWRFKAGAEIENDYPFLVHNGVLYFGSFDNNLYAINIENGKELWRFKTGKYGNCGIPTLHDNTLYYGSRDGILYALTLDGKELWRFQTGKEIIDKGPLVYNGKIYFGAGDGNVYCLNMNGNELWRFKTNGGVYTSVVLIDGALCFGSWDCHLYLVDPGTGGEVWRFQTSTNEQSFIPEPFECFEMEVKKDTGVDEAAEDGKYKKKKEEGTVSLSDYHVTGEYSSTSEYKQKSDYDTSFVMFEGIMECEELWT
;
A
#
# COMPACT_ATOMS: atom_id res chain seq x y z
N MET A 1 -4.16 40.45 -9.73
CA MET A 1 -4.51 39.97 -11.07
C MET A 1 -5.64 38.99 -10.88
N ASP A 2 -6.83 39.41 -11.28
CA ASP A 2 -8.04 38.60 -11.21
C ASP A 2 -7.97 37.50 -12.28
N PHE A 3 -7.89 36.25 -11.89
CA PHE A 3 -8.12 35.14 -12.80
C PHE A 3 -9.61 34.90 -12.85
N GLY A 4 -10.25 35.46 -13.88
CA GLY A 4 -11.62 35.16 -14.22
C GLY A 4 -11.75 33.66 -14.49
N ILE A 5 -12.62 33.01 -13.74
CA ILE A 5 -13.06 31.63 -13.98
C ILE A 5 -13.84 31.65 -15.27
N GLY A 6 -13.26 31.13 -16.36
CA GLY A 6 -13.95 30.95 -17.63
C GLY A 6 -15.16 30.02 -17.42
N GLY A 7 -16.30 30.44 -18.01
CA GLY A 7 -17.55 29.73 -17.85
C GLY A 7 -17.44 28.26 -18.25
N PHE A 8 -17.90 27.39 -17.37
CA PHE A 8 -18.10 25.98 -17.67
C PHE A 8 -19.35 25.84 -18.51
N GLU A 9 -19.21 25.28 -19.70
CA GLU A 9 -20.35 24.82 -20.47
C GLU A 9 -21.04 23.66 -19.73
N THR A 10 -22.38 23.68 -19.75
CA THR A 10 -23.24 22.68 -19.13
C THR A 10 -22.90 21.29 -19.61
N THR A 11 -22.33 20.45 -18.75
CA THR A 11 -22.18 19.02 -18.99
C THR A 11 -23.42 18.29 -18.52
N LYS A 12 -24.09 17.62 -19.45
CA LYS A 12 -25.21 16.73 -19.12
C LYS A 12 -24.68 15.50 -18.39
N PHE A 13 -25.06 15.38 -17.13
CA PHE A 13 -24.83 14.17 -16.33
C PHE A 13 -26.12 13.36 -16.31
N GLY A 14 -26.22 12.33 -17.18
CA GLY A 14 -27.39 11.48 -17.25
C GLY A 14 -28.70 12.25 -17.50
N ASP A 15 -29.82 11.73 -17.02
CA ASP A 15 -31.14 12.36 -17.17
C ASP A 15 -31.44 13.50 -16.17
N PHE A 16 -30.39 14.06 -15.52
CA PHE A 16 -30.56 15.17 -14.57
C PHE A 16 -29.82 16.41 -15.06
N ASP A 17 -30.58 17.44 -15.43
CA ASP A 17 -30.05 18.80 -15.60
C ASP A 17 -29.78 19.38 -14.21
N ILE A 18 -28.49 19.47 -13.84
CA ILE A 18 -28.08 20.17 -12.62
C ILE A 18 -27.74 21.60 -13.01
N ASP A 19 -28.54 22.55 -12.52
CA ASP A 19 -28.26 23.97 -12.71
C ASP A 19 -27.03 24.33 -11.83
N VAL A 20 -25.94 24.73 -12.48
CA VAL A 20 -24.65 25.00 -11.80
C VAL A 20 -24.76 26.16 -10.79
N GLU A 21 -25.79 27.00 -10.92
CA GLU A 21 -26.04 28.10 -9.98
C GLU A 21 -26.51 27.62 -8.59
N ASP A 22 -27.01 26.38 -8.50
CA ASP A 22 -27.46 25.78 -7.23
C ASP A 22 -26.35 24.98 -6.49
N VAL A 23 -25.14 24.88 -7.07
CA VAL A 23 -24.01 24.19 -6.45
C VAL A 23 -23.24 25.14 -5.56
N GLN A 24 -23.38 25.01 -4.25
CA GLN A 24 -22.55 25.70 -3.28
C GLN A 24 -21.32 24.86 -2.93
N VAL A 25 -20.13 25.34 -3.36
CA VAL A 25 -18.86 24.73 -2.98
C VAL A 25 -18.49 25.26 -1.60
N LYS A 26 -18.62 24.43 -0.57
CA LYS A 26 -18.08 24.75 0.76
C LYS A 26 -16.67 24.19 0.89
N LYS A 27 -15.73 25.09 1.15
CA LYS A 27 -14.35 24.72 1.46
C LYS A 27 -14.35 23.92 2.78
N LYS A 28 -14.22 22.58 2.70
CA LYS A 28 -14.18 21.74 3.89
C LYS A 28 -12.75 21.45 4.25
N ARG A 29 -12.41 21.85 5.47
CA ARG A 29 -11.16 21.64 6.22
C ARG A 29 -9.95 21.36 5.35
N LYS A 30 -9.09 22.36 5.25
CA LYS A 30 -7.68 22.13 5.01
C LYS A 30 -7.28 20.93 5.86
N TYR A 31 -6.92 19.83 5.23
CA TYR A 31 -6.22 18.80 5.97
C TYR A 31 -4.99 19.49 6.55
N ASP A 32 -4.91 19.64 7.86
CA ASP A 32 -3.79 20.28 8.55
C ASP A 32 -2.48 19.48 8.42
N ARG A 33 -2.48 18.48 7.57
CA ARG A 33 -1.34 17.67 7.19
C ARG A 33 -0.89 18.03 5.78
N ILE A 34 -0.32 19.23 5.66
CA ILE A 34 0.58 19.48 4.55
C ILE A 34 1.80 18.61 4.84
N TRP A 35 1.86 17.48 4.19
CA TRP A 35 3.07 16.70 4.11
C TRP A 35 4.10 17.57 3.39
N LYS A 36 4.92 18.29 4.14
CA LYS A 36 6.15 18.83 3.60
C LYS A 36 7.07 17.64 3.36
N VAL A 37 6.76 16.92 2.30
CA VAL A 37 7.66 15.92 1.79
C VAL A 37 8.73 16.70 1.03
N THR A 38 9.95 16.62 1.48
CA THR A 38 11.10 16.99 0.67
C THR A 38 11.24 15.90 -0.37
N PHE A 39 10.55 16.08 -1.47
CA PHE A 39 10.50 15.15 -2.59
C PHE A 39 11.87 15.12 -3.26
N GLY A 40 12.50 14.07 -3.26
CA GLY A 40 13.76 13.86 -3.93
C GLY A 40 14.09 12.39 -3.91
N GLY A 41 14.45 11.80 -2.94
CA GLY A 41 14.92 10.44 -2.86
C GLY A 41 14.36 9.67 -1.67
N SER A 42 13.12 9.95 -1.27
CA SER A 42 12.48 9.19 -0.20
C SER A 42 12.55 7.70 -0.49
N VAL A 43 12.99 6.92 0.47
CA VAL A 43 13.11 5.47 0.36
C VAL A 43 11.85 4.86 0.96
N CYS A 44 11.00 4.27 0.11
CA CYS A 44 9.70 3.73 0.49
C CYS A 44 9.66 2.22 0.39
N GLY A 45 10.27 1.63 -0.63
CA GLY A 45 10.36 0.20 -0.81
C GLY A 45 11.24 -0.46 0.24
N ARG A 46 10.90 -1.68 0.62
CA ARG A 46 11.72 -2.49 1.50
C ARG A 46 13.07 -2.80 0.87
N PRO A 47 14.19 -2.55 1.57
CA PRO A 47 15.48 -2.98 1.08
C PRO A 47 15.61 -4.52 1.14
N VAL A 48 16.27 -5.09 0.14
CA VAL A 48 16.63 -6.51 0.09
C VAL A 48 18.13 -6.69 0.07
N PHE A 49 18.61 -7.82 0.62
CA PHE A 49 20.01 -8.16 0.64
C PHE A 49 20.29 -9.32 -0.32
N HIS A 50 21.26 -9.14 -1.21
CA HIS A 50 21.63 -10.17 -2.18
C HIS A 50 23.13 -10.10 -2.52
N ASN A 51 23.83 -11.20 -2.36
CA ASN A 51 25.26 -11.31 -2.71
C ASN A 51 26.14 -10.15 -2.21
N GLY A 52 25.96 -9.77 -0.95
CA GLY A 52 26.71 -8.66 -0.35
C GLY A 52 26.23 -7.26 -0.73
N MET A 53 25.13 -7.15 -1.46
CA MET A 53 24.52 -5.87 -1.87
C MET A 53 23.23 -5.60 -1.13
N ILE A 54 23.00 -4.34 -0.77
CA ILE A 54 21.67 -3.82 -0.39
C ILE A 54 21.04 -3.21 -1.62
N ILE A 55 19.86 -3.72 -2.03
CA ILE A 55 19.11 -3.22 -3.17
C ILE A 55 17.80 -2.62 -2.67
N PHE A 56 17.47 -1.40 -3.10
CA PHE A 56 16.25 -0.71 -2.68
C PHE A 56 15.76 0.27 -3.76
N SER A 57 14.49 0.60 -3.68
CA SER A 57 13.80 1.53 -4.60
C SER A 57 13.58 2.88 -3.93
N SER A 58 13.49 3.95 -4.73
CA SER A 58 13.36 5.32 -4.24
C SER A 58 12.44 6.16 -5.13
N LEU A 59 11.88 7.22 -4.54
CA LEU A 59 10.99 8.16 -5.23
C LEU A 59 11.70 9.07 -6.25
N ASP A 60 13.03 9.04 -6.31
CA ASP A 60 13.80 9.76 -7.36
C ASP A 60 13.90 9.00 -8.68
N ASN A 61 13.01 8.05 -8.91
CA ASN A 61 12.94 7.19 -10.09
C ASN A 61 14.09 6.19 -10.21
N HIS A 62 14.79 5.89 -9.11
CA HIS A 62 15.91 4.95 -9.15
C HIS A 62 15.68 3.71 -8.29
N VAL A 63 16.27 2.62 -8.76
CA VAL A 63 16.62 1.45 -7.96
C VAL A 63 18.12 1.49 -7.74
N TYR A 64 18.55 1.36 -6.50
CA TYR A 64 19.95 1.43 -6.09
C TYR A 64 20.45 0.07 -5.64
N ALA A 65 21.72 -0.21 -5.92
CA ALA A 65 22.46 -1.30 -5.28
C ALA A 65 23.75 -0.76 -4.66
N LEU A 66 23.89 -1.02 -3.39
CA LEU A 66 25.04 -0.61 -2.58
C LEU A 66 25.82 -1.84 -2.12
N ASP A 67 27.13 -1.79 -2.22
CA ASP A 67 28.01 -2.79 -1.60
C ASP A 67 27.95 -2.66 -0.08
N PHE A 68 27.54 -3.73 0.59
CA PHE A 68 27.35 -3.71 2.04
C PHE A 68 28.66 -3.51 2.79
N ALA A 69 29.78 -4.09 2.34
CA ALA A 69 31.06 -4.02 3.04
C ALA A 69 31.73 -2.65 2.89
N THR A 70 31.73 -2.12 1.66
CA THR A 70 32.39 -0.84 1.35
C THR A 70 31.49 0.37 1.50
N ARG A 71 30.17 0.16 1.63
CA ARG A 71 29.14 1.21 1.73
C ARG A 71 29.06 2.11 0.49
N LYS A 72 29.54 1.63 -0.65
CA LYS A 72 29.57 2.36 -1.91
C LYS A 72 28.47 1.87 -2.85
N GLU A 73 27.98 2.80 -3.69
CA GLU A 73 27.08 2.44 -4.78
C GLU A 73 27.83 1.60 -5.82
N ILE A 74 27.18 0.47 -6.18
CA ILE A 74 27.66 -0.42 -7.26
C ILE A 74 27.00 -0.01 -8.56
N TRP A 75 25.65 0.12 -8.54
CA TRP A 75 24.88 0.55 -9.68
C TRP A 75 23.59 1.25 -9.22
N ARG A 76 23.02 2.02 -10.14
CA ARG A 76 21.64 2.51 -10.06
C ARG A 76 20.96 2.32 -11.41
N PHE A 77 19.69 1.95 -11.38
CA PHE A 77 18.82 1.89 -12.53
C PHE A 77 17.81 3.04 -12.46
N ARG A 78 17.62 3.74 -13.57
CA ARG A 78 16.62 4.82 -13.66
C ARG A 78 15.41 4.34 -14.46
N GLY A 79 14.22 4.34 -13.82
CA GLY A 79 12.92 4.17 -14.49
C GLY A 79 12.39 5.51 -15.05
N ASN A 80 11.26 5.45 -15.77
CA ASN A 80 10.57 6.64 -16.26
C ASN A 80 9.53 7.17 -15.26
N GLY A 81 9.30 6.49 -14.16
CA GLY A 81 8.42 6.88 -13.06
C GLY A 81 9.01 6.51 -11.71
N VAL A 82 8.38 6.98 -10.65
CA VAL A 82 8.81 6.71 -9.28
C VAL A 82 8.64 5.23 -8.93
N PHE A 83 9.49 4.75 -8.01
CA PHE A 83 9.35 3.45 -7.39
C PHE A 83 8.84 3.67 -5.97
N LEU A 84 7.51 3.81 -5.81
CA LEU A 84 6.93 4.11 -4.52
C LEU A 84 6.82 2.80 -3.71
N ASP A 85 5.74 2.10 -3.75
CA ASP A 85 5.44 1.02 -2.80
C ASP A 85 5.95 -0.35 -3.25
N SER A 86 6.30 -0.49 -4.53
CA SER A 86 6.88 -1.72 -5.04
C SER A 86 8.26 -1.95 -4.45
N SER A 87 8.36 -2.90 -3.54
CA SER A 87 9.65 -3.35 -3.04
C SER A 87 10.34 -4.22 -4.08
N PRO A 88 11.66 -4.04 -4.29
CA PRO A 88 12.40 -4.96 -5.14
C PRO A 88 12.38 -6.37 -4.52
N ILE A 89 12.20 -7.38 -5.35
CA ILE A 89 12.36 -8.78 -4.96
C ILE A 89 13.46 -9.44 -5.79
N ILE A 90 14.12 -10.39 -5.18
CA ILE A 90 15.20 -11.14 -5.84
C ILE A 90 14.65 -12.49 -6.31
N HIS A 91 14.93 -12.82 -7.56
CA HIS A 91 14.74 -14.15 -8.10
C HIS A 91 15.99 -14.57 -8.86
N GLU A 92 16.67 -15.64 -8.38
CA GLU A 92 17.99 -16.03 -8.90
C GLU A 92 18.98 -14.83 -8.87
N ASN A 93 19.41 -14.36 -10.01
CA ASN A 93 20.27 -13.18 -10.16
C ASN A 93 19.53 -12.00 -10.81
N THR A 94 18.22 -11.89 -10.60
CA THR A 94 17.43 -10.78 -11.11
C THR A 94 16.68 -10.04 -9.99
N VAL A 95 16.42 -8.76 -10.24
CA VAL A 95 15.60 -7.88 -9.42
C VAL A 95 14.31 -7.60 -10.15
N LEU A 96 13.17 -7.89 -9.53
CA LEU A 96 11.85 -7.54 -10.05
C LEU A 96 11.30 -6.37 -9.26
N VAL A 97 10.81 -5.33 -9.95
CA VAL A 97 10.27 -4.14 -9.30
C VAL A 97 9.24 -3.45 -10.19
N GLY A 98 8.12 -3.07 -9.61
CA GLY A 98 7.08 -2.29 -10.28
C GLY A 98 7.35 -0.79 -10.20
N SER A 99 6.83 -0.03 -11.16
CA SER A 99 6.99 1.42 -11.24
C SER A 99 5.69 2.13 -11.58
N PHE A 100 5.58 3.38 -11.15
CA PHE A 100 4.45 4.25 -11.48
C PHE A 100 4.40 4.63 -12.97
N ASP A 101 5.46 4.37 -13.73
CA ASP A 101 5.37 4.45 -15.19
C ASP A 101 4.56 3.29 -15.80
N GLY A 102 4.03 2.39 -14.96
CA GLY A 102 3.22 1.24 -15.37
C GLY A 102 4.01 0.06 -15.91
N ASN A 103 5.31 0.00 -15.65
CA ASN A 103 6.10 -1.17 -16.00
C ASN A 103 6.41 -2.03 -14.78
N MET A 104 6.37 -3.34 -14.97
CA MET A 104 7.11 -4.30 -14.17
C MET A 104 8.48 -4.47 -14.83
N TYR A 105 9.54 -4.15 -14.10
CA TYR A 105 10.92 -4.27 -14.55
C TYR A 105 11.57 -5.53 -13.99
N CYS A 106 12.38 -6.18 -14.82
CA CYS A 106 13.34 -7.21 -14.44
C CYS A 106 14.73 -6.70 -14.76
N LEU A 107 15.58 -6.60 -13.74
CA LEU A 107 16.94 -6.11 -13.86
C LEU A 107 17.93 -7.23 -13.51
N ASP A 108 19.10 -7.26 -14.13
CA ASP A 108 20.21 -8.09 -13.66
C ASP A 108 20.72 -7.56 -12.31
N ALA A 109 20.72 -8.40 -11.29
CA ALA A 109 21.05 -8.00 -9.92
C ALA A 109 22.50 -7.53 -9.75
N SER A 110 23.42 -8.01 -10.58
CA SER A 110 24.84 -7.66 -10.50
C SER A 110 25.17 -6.33 -11.16
N THR A 111 24.43 -5.95 -12.22
CA THR A 111 24.77 -4.81 -13.08
C THR A 111 23.70 -3.72 -13.13
N GLY A 112 22.48 -3.98 -12.64
CA GLY A 112 21.34 -3.09 -12.76
C GLY A 112 20.80 -2.93 -14.18
N LYS A 113 21.27 -3.71 -15.16
CA LYS A 113 20.79 -3.63 -16.53
C LYS A 113 19.40 -4.25 -16.68
N GLU A 114 18.54 -3.61 -17.47
CA GLU A 114 17.22 -4.15 -17.82
C GLU A 114 17.40 -5.47 -18.61
N VAL A 115 16.78 -6.53 -18.10
CA VAL A 115 16.68 -7.84 -18.76
C VAL A 115 15.41 -7.86 -19.60
N TRP A 116 14.29 -7.50 -19.00
CA TRP A 116 13.02 -7.29 -19.66
C TRP A 116 12.16 -6.32 -18.87
N LYS A 117 11.13 -5.78 -19.51
CA LYS A 117 10.05 -5.07 -18.86
C LYS A 117 8.71 -5.40 -19.51
N TYR A 118 7.65 -5.29 -18.73
CA TYR A 118 6.28 -5.48 -19.21
C TYR A 118 5.44 -4.25 -18.87
N LYS A 119 4.80 -3.66 -19.89
CA LYS A 119 3.96 -2.48 -19.75
C LYS A 119 2.52 -2.88 -19.49
N THR A 120 1.92 -2.41 -18.40
CA THR A 120 0.50 -2.48 -18.07
C THR A 120 -0.23 -1.21 -18.49
N GLY A 121 -1.55 -1.19 -18.32
CA GLY A 121 -2.38 0.00 -18.60
C GLY A 121 -2.36 1.06 -17.51
N GLY A 122 -1.85 0.75 -16.32
CA GLY A 122 -1.78 1.64 -15.15
C GLY A 122 -0.47 1.48 -14.40
N GLU A 123 -0.34 2.17 -13.27
CA GLU A 123 0.83 2.09 -12.40
C GLU A 123 0.97 0.69 -11.75
N VAL A 124 2.20 0.25 -11.56
CA VAL A 124 2.53 -0.99 -10.86
C VAL A 124 3.21 -0.61 -9.55
N ASN A 125 2.42 -0.50 -8.48
CA ASN A 125 2.91 -0.17 -7.14
C ASN A 125 2.96 -1.36 -6.19
N THR A 126 2.53 -2.54 -6.65
CA THR A 126 2.55 -3.77 -5.86
C THR A 126 3.93 -4.40 -5.83
N THR A 127 4.28 -5.01 -4.72
CA THR A 127 5.42 -5.91 -4.64
C THR A 127 5.08 -7.22 -5.36
N ALA A 128 5.92 -7.64 -6.28
CA ALA A 128 5.70 -8.86 -7.03
C ALA A 128 5.90 -10.11 -6.15
N PHE A 129 5.25 -11.20 -6.53
CA PHE A 129 5.47 -12.53 -5.94
C PHE A 129 5.95 -13.48 -7.04
N VAL A 130 6.97 -14.30 -6.75
CA VAL A 130 7.48 -15.28 -7.73
C VAL A 130 7.19 -16.69 -7.24
N SER A 131 6.56 -17.48 -8.07
CA SER A 131 6.29 -18.89 -7.80
C SER A 131 6.22 -19.67 -9.11
N ASN A 132 6.71 -20.90 -9.10
CA ASN A 132 6.59 -21.85 -10.23
C ASN A 132 7.00 -21.25 -11.60
N GLY A 133 8.08 -20.44 -11.61
CA GLY A 133 8.57 -19.83 -12.85
C GLY A 133 7.74 -18.64 -13.35
N ASN A 134 6.80 -18.16 -12.57
CA ASN A 134 5.93 -17.03 -12.89
C ASN A 134 6.09 -15.88 -11.90
N VAL A 135 5.86 -14.65 -12.40
CA VAL A 135 5.77 -13.41 -11.63
C VAL A 135 4.32 -12.99 -11.54
N TYR A 136 3.84 -12.77 -10.33
CA TYR A 136 2.48 -12.35 -10.01
C TYR A 136 2.50 -10.92 -9.46
N PHE A 137 1.63 -10.04 -9.94
CA PHE A 137 1.53 -8.66 -9.45
C PHE A 137 0.19 -8.01 -9.81
N GLY A 138 -0.10 -6.87 -9.21
CA GLY A 138 -1.26 -6.06 -9.50
C GLY A 138 -0.90 -4.77 -10.24
N SER A 139 -1.87 -4.19 -10.94
CA SER A 139 -1.74 -2.87 -11.55
C SER A 139 -3.01 -2.03 -11.30
N LYS A 140 -2.83 -0.72 -11.23
CA LYS A 140 -3.94 0.23 -11.09
C LYS A 140 -4.88 0.28 -12.30
N ASP A 141 -4.54 -0.42 -13.38
CA ASP A 141 -5.47 -0.63 -14.52
C ASP A 141 -6.59 -1.64 -14.23
N GLY A 142 -6.65 -2.15 -13.00
CA GLY A 142 -7.68 -3.08 -12.55
C GLY A 142 -7.39 -4.55 -12.83
N TYR A 143 -6.18 -4.89 -13.25
CA TYR A 143 -5.81 -6.28 -13.52
C TYR A 143 -4.77 -6.81 -12.55
N ALA A 144 -4.96 -8.08 -12.18
CA ALA A 144 -3.92 -8.95 -11.68
C ALA A 144 -3.21 -9.60 -12.88
N TYR A 145 -1.89 -9.60 -12.89
CA TYR A 145 -1.05 -10.09 -13.98
C TYR A 145 -0.20 -11.26 -13.54
N VAL A 146 0.02 -12.19 -14.47
CA VAL A 146 1.01 -13.27 -14.33
C VAL A 146 1.86 -13.30 -15.59
N LEU A 147 3.17 -13.19 -15.40
CA LEU A 147 4.16 -13.24 -16.47
C LEU A 147 5.11 -14.43 -16.25
N ASP A 148 5.66 -14.96 -17.33
CA ASP A 148 6.80 -15.85 -17.25
C ASP A 148 8.03 -15.07 -16.73
N VAL A 149 8.65 -15.56 -15.65
CA VAL A 149 9.71 -14.82 -14.93
C VAL A 149 10.97 -14.62 -15.78
N LYS A 150 11.25 -15.52 -16.74
CA LYS A 150 12.47 -15.48 -17.56
C LYS A 150 12.33 -14.53 -18.74
N THR A 151 11.15 -14.51 -19.34
CA THR A 151 10.91 -13.78 -20.60
C THR A 151 10.12 -12.49 -20.44
N GLY A 152 9.41 -12.32 -19.31
CA GLY A 152 8.44 -11.24 -19.12
C GLY A 152 7.18 -11.39 -19.98
N GLY A 153 6.99 -12.56 -20.63
CA GLY A 153 5.81 -12.83 -21.45
C GLY A 153 4.55 -13.01 -20.61
N LEU A 154 3.42 -12.45 -21.09
CA LEU A 154 2.13 -12.60 -20.43
C LEU A 154 1.66 -14.05 -20.45
N VAL A 155 1.40 -14.63 -19.28
CA VAL A 155 0.77 -15.94 -19.13
C VAL A 155 -0.74 -15.78 -19.07
N TRP A 156 -1.24 -14.98 -18.12
CA TRP A 156 -2.63 -14.59 -18.04
C TRP A 156 -2.81 -13.31 -17.22
N ARG A 157 -3.99 -12.72 -17.30
CA ARG A 157 -4.42 -11.61 -16.45
C ARG A 157 -5.88 -11.76 -16.05
N PHE A 158 -6.24 -11.25 -14.88
CA PHE A 158 -7.60 -11.30 -14.33
C PHE A 158 -8.07 -9.88 -14.03
N ASN A 159 -9.30 -9.53 -14.49
CA ASN A 159 -9.89 -8.22 -14.23
C ASN A 159 -10.64 -8.26 -12.89
N THR A 160 -10.25 -7.41 -11.95
CA THR A 160 -10.88 -7.27 -10.62
C THR A 160 -12.00 -6.23 -10.61
N GLY A 161 -12.11 -5.43 -11.67
CA GLY A 161 -13.10 -4.37 -11.83
C GLY A 161 -12.69 -3.02 -11.23
N ASP A 162 -11.59 -2.95 -10.47
CA ASP A 162 -11.04 -1.71 -9.90
C ASP A 162 -9.54 -1.88 -9.66
N ALA A 163 -8.83 -0.79 -9.33
CA ALA A 163 -7.39 -0.76 -9.14
C ALA A 163 -6.89 -1.90 -8.24
N VAL A 164 -5.81 -2.55 -8.65
CA VAL A 164 -5.15 -3.60 -7.88
C VAL A 164 -3.87 -3.05 -7.31
N THR A 165 -3.92 -2.67 -6.04
CA THR A 165 -2.80 -2.12 -5.27
C THR A 165 -2.32 -3.09 -4.19
N SER A 166 -2.97 -4.26 -4.09
CA SER A 166 -2.60 -5.31 -3.17
C SER A 166 -1.59 -6.25 -3.81
N SER A 167 -0.50 -6.51 -3.10
CA SER A 167 0.51 -7.48 -3.51
C SER A 167 -0.03 -8.92 -3.38
N PRO A 168 0.13 -9.77 -4.39
CA PRO A 168 -0.38 -11.13 -4.35
C PRO A 168 0.44 -12.03 -3.43
N VAL A 169 -0.18 -13.12 -2.99
CA VAL A 169 0.51 -14.28 -2.42
C VAL A 169 0.07 -15.53 -3.18
N VAL A 170 1.00 -16.44 -3.39
CA VAL A 170 0.71 -17.75 -4.01
C VAL A 170 1.02 -18.85 -3.04
N ILE A 171 0.03 -19.72 -2.77
CA ILE A 171 0.14 -20.86 -1.88
C ILE A 171 -0.43 -22.10 -2.58
N GLY A 172 0.42 -23.05 -2.89
CA GLY A 172 0.06 -24.17 -3.74
C GLY A 172 -0.50 -23.70 -5.08
N GLU A 173 -1.73 -24.10 -5.40
CA GLU A 173 -2.42 -23.72 -6.65
C GLU A 173 -3.25 -22.44 -6.52
N LYS A 174 -3.20 -21.74 -5.40
CA LYS A 174 -4.03 -20.56 -5.13
C LYS A 174 -3.19 -19.28 -5.16
N MET A 175 -3.63 -18.32 -5.95
CA MET A 175 -3.19 -16.92 -5.90
C MET A 175 -4.24 -16.10 -5.17
N ILE A 176 -3.83 -15.35 -4.14
CA ILE A 176 -4.70 -14.45 -3.41
C ILE A 176 -4.29 -13.01 -3.73
N ILE A 177 -5.26 -12.15 -4.01
CA ILE A 177 -5.03 -10.75 -4.32
C ILE A 177 -6.23 -9.89 -3.91
N GLY A 178 -5.98 -8.68 -3.42
CA GLY A 178 -7.00 -7.69 -3.07
C GLY A 178 -7.16 -6.61 -4.14
N SER A 179 -8.26 -5.89 -4.09
CA SER A 179 -8.56 -4.79 -5.01
C SER A 179 -9.28 -3.65 -4.29
N PHE A 180 -9.20 -2.45 -4.84
CA PHE A 180 -9.98 -1.29 -4.40
C PHE A 180 -11.49 -1.48 -4.54
N SER A 181 -11.92 -2.43 -5.35
CA SER A 181 -13.30 -2.89 -5.30
C SER A 181 -13.74 -3.43 -3.95
N GLY A 182 -12.83 -3.55 -2.97
CA GLY A 182 -13.07 -4.13 -1.64
C GLY A 182 -13.23 -5.65 -1.65
N TYR A 183 -12.83 -6.32 -2.74
CA TYR A 183 -12.79 -7.77 -2.80
C TYR A 183 -11.37 -8.29 -2.61
N VAL A 184 -11.28 -9.39 -1.88
CA VAL A 184 -10.14 -10.31 -1.94
C VAL A 184 -10.54 -11.47 -2.83
N TYR A 185 -9.74 -11.74 -3.85
CA TYR A 185 -9.94 -12.82 -4.81
C TYR A 185 -8.99 -13.96 -4.53
N CYS A 186 -9.48 -15.18 -4.60
CA CYS A 186 -8.67 -16.38 -4.73
C CYS A 186 -8.82 -16.92 -6.14
N LEU A 187 -7.71 -16.97 -6.85
CA LEU A 187 -7.64 -17.43 -8.22
C LEU A 187 -6.80 -18.73 -8.28
N ASN A 188 -7.09 -19.58 -9.24
CA ASN A 188 -6.16 -20.65 -9.57
C ASN A 188 -4.89 -20.04 -10.18
N ALA A 189 -3.74 -20.29 -9.58
CA ALA A 189 -2.47 -19.64 -9.93
C ALA A 189 -1.97 -19.97 -11.36
N GLU A 190 -2.35 -21.12 -11.89
CA GLU A 190 -1.96 -21.54 -13.23
C GLU A 190 -2.88 -20.97 -14.32
N THR A 191 -4.20 -20.95 -14.06
CA THR A 191 -5.21 -20.64 -15.09
C THR A 191 -5.85 -19.28 -14.95
N GLY A 192 -5.66 -18.59 -13.82
CA GLY A 192 -6.32 -17.31 -13.52
C GLY A 192 -7.82 -17.42 -13.23
N LYS A 193 -8.38 -18.64 -13.14
CA LYS A 193 -9.81 -18.84 -12.86
C LYS A 193 -10.12 -18.54 -11.40
N GLU A 194 -11.20 -17.80 -11.17
CA GLU A 194 -11.67 -17.50 -9.83
C GLU A 194 -12.16 -18.79 -9.14
N ILE A 195 -11.68 -18.99 -7.89
CA ILE A 195 -12.10 -20.07 -7.01
C ILE A 195 -13.15 -19.54 -6.03
N TRP A 196 -12.85 -18.41 -5.38
CA TRP A 196 -13.76 -17.69 -4.51
C TRP A 196 -13.36 -16.22 -4.41
N ARG A 197 -14.29 -15.39 -3.91
CA ARG A 197 -14.02 -14.01 -3.51
C ARG A 197 -14.67 -13.70 -2.18
N PHE A 198 -14.03 -12.82 -1.41
CA PHE A 198 -14.53 -12.28 -0.15
C PHE A 198 -14.73 -10.77 -0.29
N LYS A 199 -15.85 -10.22 0.20
CA LYS A 199 -16.15 -8.78 0.22
C LYS A 199 -15.89 -8.22 1.61
N ALA A 200 -14.91 -7.31 1.75
CA ALA A 200 -14.72 -6.48 2.93
C ALA A 200 -15.65 -5.25 2.90
N GLY A 201 -15.67 -4.47 3.97
CA GLY A 201 -16.50 -3.28 4.10
C GLY A 201 -15.99 -2.08 3.31
N ALA A 202 -14.71 -2.08 2.90
CA ALA A 202 -14.07 -1.03 2.09
C ALA A 202 -12.92 -1.63 1.26
N GLU A 203 -12.16 -0.76 0.63
CA GLU A 203 -11.03 -1.09 -0.25
C GLU A 203 -9.99 -1.98 0.45
N ILE A 204 -9.31 -2.81 -0.34
CA ILE A 204 -8.16 -3.62 0.08
C ILE A 204 -6.93 -3.08 -0.62
N GLU A 205 -6.02 -2.57 0.17
CA GLU A 205 -4.70 -2.15 -0.25
C GLU A 205 -3.67 -2.81 0.67
N ASN A 206 -2.78 -3.59 0.11
CA ASN A 206 -1.68 -4.19 0.84
C ASN A 206 -0.48 -4.23 -0.10
N ASP A 207 0.45 -3.34 0.12
CA ASP A 207 1.63 -3.28 -0.74
C ASP A 207 2.57 -4.48 -0.54
N TYR A 208 2.23 -5.35 0.40
CA TYR A 208 2.94 -6.58 0.71
C TYR A 208 2.03 -7.81 0.62
N PRO A 209 2.60 -9.01 0.34
CA PRO A 209 1.83 -10.23 0.31
C PRO A 209 1.09 -10.50 1.62
N PHE A 210 -0.12 -11.03 1.52
CA PHE A 210 -0.95 -11.39 2.67
C PHE A 210 -0.26 -12.40 3.58
N LEU A 211 -0.46 -12.28 4.89
CA LEU A 211 -0.07 -13.32 5.84
C LEU A 211 -1.01 -14.50 5.72
N VAL A 212 -0.46 -15.69 5.49
CA VAL A 212 -1.21 -16.94 5.56
C VAL A 212 -0.55 -17.86 6.58
N HIS A 213 -1.34 -18.37 7.52
CA HIS A 213 -0.87 -19.31 8.54
C HIS A 213 -1.96 -20.32 8.86
N ASN A 214 -1.61 -21.61 8.84
CA ASN A 214 -2.52 -22.72 9.17
C ASN A 214 -3.88 -22.63 8.46
N GLY A 215 -3.89 -22.30 7.16
CA GLY A 215 -5.11 -22.19 6.37
C GLY A 215 -5.95 -20.94 6.66
N VAL A 216 -5.41 -19.97 7.39
CA VAL A 216 -6.04 -18.68 7.68
C VAL A 216 -5.29 -17.57 6.97
N LEU A 217 -6.01 -16.75 6.24
CA LEU A 217 -5.53 -15.53 5.58
C LEU A 217 -5.84 -14.32 6.45
N TYR A 218 -4.83 -13.47 6.69
CA TYR A 218 -4.95 -12.24 7.48
C TYR A 218 -4.68 -11.02 6.63
N PHE A 219 -5.53 -10.00 6.72
CA PHE A 219 -5.37 -8.73 5.98
C PHE A 219 -6.15 -7.58 6.58
N GLY A 220 -5.67 -6.36 6.37
CA GLY A 220 -6.36 -5.12 6.71
C GLY A 220 -7.32 -4.66 5.61
N SER A 221 -8.30 -3.83 5.96
CA SER A 221 -9.18 -3.11 5.04
C SER A 221 -9.40 -1.68 5.51
N PHE A 222 -9.66 -0.77 4.58
CA PHE A 222 -9.98 0.63 4.88
C PHE A 222 -11.26 0.81 5.72
N ASP A 223 -12.04 -0.24 5.93
CA ASP A 223 -13.15 -0.24 6.88
C ASP A 223 -12.72 -0.29 8.36
N ASN A 224 -11.43 -0.18 8.62
CA ASN A 224 -10.77 -0.24 9.93
C ASN A 224 -10.84 -1.64 10.60
N ASN A 225 -10.89 -2.72 9.84
CA ASN A 225 -10.81 -4.06 10.38
C ASN A 225 -9.54 -4.78 9.89
N LEU A 226 -8.97 -5.56 10.78
CA LEU A 226 -8.12 -6.69 10.44
C LEU A 226 -9.02 -7.91 10.33
N TYR A 227 -8.97 -8.60 9.21
CA TYR A 227 -9.75 -9.80 8.92
C TYR A 227 -8.90 -11.05 9.04
N ALA A 228 -9.52 -12.12 9.49
CA ALA A 228 -9.03 -13.49 9.36
C ALA A 228 -10.07 -14.32 8.62
N ILE A 229 -9.70 -14.89 7.48
CA ILE A 229 -10.60 -15.70 6.66
C ILE A 229 -9.99 -17.07 6.36
N ASN A 230 -10.85 -18.05 6.16
CA ASN A 230 -10.42 -19.39 5.76
C ASN A 230 -9.98 -19.38 4.29
N ILE A 231 -8.73 -19.79 4.00
CA ILE A 231 -8.14 -19.73 2.66
C ILE A 231 -8.80 -20.71 1.67
N GLU A 232 -9.43 -21.79 2.17
CA GLU A 232 -10.03 -22.79 1.30
C GLU A 232 -11.35 -22.34 0.68
N ASN A 233 -12.13 -21.56 1.41
CA ASN A 233 -13.49 -21.22 1.01
C ASN A 233 -13.83 -19.72 1.12
N GLY A 234 -12.89 -18.88 1.53
CA GLY A 234 -13.08 -17.44 1.66
C GLY A 234 -14.04 -17.01 2.78
N LYS A 235 -14.39 -17.89 3.72
CA LYS A 235 -15.30 -17.55 4.82
C LYS A 235 -14.56 -16.83 5.94
N GLU A 236 -15.18 -15.76 6.42
CA GLU A 236 -14.69 -15.04 7.60
C GLU A 236 -14.72 -15.93 8.83
N LEU A 237 -13.60 -15.93 9.55
CA LEU A 237 -13.46 -16.59 10.85
C LEU A 237 -13.67 -15.57 11.97
N TRP A 238 -13.02 -14.43 11.86
CA TRP A 238 -13.17 -13.30 12.76
C TRP A 238 -12.67 -12.00 12.12
N ARG A 239 -13.00 -10.87 12.74
CA ARG A 239 -12.42 -9.56 12.47
C ARG A 239 -12.11 -8.83 13.77
N PHE A 240 -11.04 -8.03 13.75
CA PHE A 240 -10.64 -7.17 14.85
C PHE A 240 -10.79 -5.71 14.41
N LYS A 241 -11.53 -4.92 15.20
CA LYS A 241 -11.75 -3.50 14.92
C LYS A 241 -10.61 -2.67 15.50
N THR A 242 -9.92 -1.92 14.65
CA THR A 242 -8.94 -0.90 15.06
C THR A 242 -9.60 0.46 15.20
N GLY A 243 -8.81 1.50 15.44
CA GLY A 243 -9.27 2.88 15.48
C GLY A 243 -9.68 3.41 14.10
N LYS A 244 -9.49 4.71 13.89
CA LYS A 244 -9.88 5.43 12.67
C LYS A 244 -8.75 5.39 11.63
N TYR A 245 -9.07 5.79 10.41
CA TYR A 245 -8.19 6.07 9.26
C TYR A 245 -7.92 4.90 8.30
N GLY A 246 -8.65 3.81 8.42
CA GLY A 246 -8.48 2.64 7.56
C GLY A 246 -7.30 1.77 7.98
N ASN A 247 -7.19 0.60 7.38
CA ASN A 247 -6.07 -0.31 7.55
C ASN A 247 -5.71 -0.90 6.21
N CYS A 248 -4.44 -0.87 5.89
CA CYS A 248 -3.90 -1.55 4.72
C CYS A 248 -2.73 -2.48 5.09
N GLY A 249 -2.49 -2.67 6.38
CA GLY A 249 -1.38 -3.46 6.89
C GLY A 249 -1.61 -4.95 6.90
N ILE A 250 -0.49 -5.64 6.99
CA ILE A 250 -0.41 -7.08 7.19
C ILE A 250 0.23 -7.34 8.54
N PRO A 251 -0.35 -8.24 9.35
CA PRO A 251 0.27 -8.58 10.61
C PRO A 251 1.52 -9.41 10.42
N THR A 252 2.45 -9.29 11.37
CA THR A 252 3.55 -10.23 11.56
C THR A 252 3.13 -11.29 12.56
N LEU A 253 3.39 -12.54 12.25
CA LEU A 253 3.19 -13.66 13.18
C LEU A 253 4.51 -14.05 13.83
N HIS A 254 4.51 -14.14 15.16
CA HIS A 254 5.60 -14.73 15.93
C HIS A 254 5.06 -15.36 17.21
N ASP A 255 5.45 -16.60 17.50
CA ASP A 255 5.01 -17.37 18.69
C ASP A 255 3.49 -17.32 18.94
N ASN A 256 2.69 -17.60 17.89
CA ASN A 256 1.22 -17.54 17.91
C ASN A 256 0.65 -16.15 18.28
N THR A 257 1.43 -15.10 18.18
CA THR A 257 1.00 -13.71 18.38
C THR A 257 1.07 -12.96 17.06
N LEU A 258 -0.03 -12.31 16.70
CA LEU A 258 -0.10 -11.39 15.57
C LEU A 258 0.25 -9.99 16.03
N TYR A 259 1.27 -9.39 15.47
CA TYR A 259 1.66 -8.00 15.69
C TYR A 259 1.17 -7.18 14.49
N TYR A 260 0.31 -6.22 14.75
CA TYR A 260 -0.39 -5.47 13.72
C TYR A 260 -0.27 -3.96 13.92
N GLY A 261 0.42 -3.28 13.02
CA GLY A 261 0.47 -1.83 12.97
C GLY A 261 -0.79 -1.26 12.31
N SER A 262 -1.30 -0.15 12.82
CA SER A 262 -2.50 0.48 12.32
C SER A 262 -2.31 1.98 12.11
N ARG A 263 -3.06 2.54 11.17
CA ARG A 263 -3.03 3.97 10.84
C ARG A 263 -3.60 4.86 11.93
N ASP A 264 -4.18 4.29 12.98
CA ASP A 264 -4.52 5.01 14.21
C ASP A 264 -3.29 5.28 15.10
N GLY A 265 -2.10 4.84 14.67
CA GLY A 265 -0.85 5.00 15.41
C GLY A 265 -0.65 3.96 16.49
N ILE A 266 -1.35 2.85 16.46
CA ILE A 266 -1.27 1.80 17.46
C ILE A 266 -0.67 0.53 16.85
N LEU A 267 0.33 -0.02 17.53
CA LEU A 267 0.76 -1.40 17.34
C LEU A 267 -0.06 -2.30 18.28
N TYR A 268 -0.80 -3.22 17.71
CA TYR A 268 -1.59 -4.22 18.43
C TYR A 268 -0.85 -5.54 18.48
N ALA A 269 -0.89 -6.22 19.62
CA ALA A 269 -0.56 -7.65 19.74
C ALA A 269 -1.83 -8.44 19.97
N LEU A 270 -2.11 -9.40 19.10
CA LEU A 270 -3.33 -10.18 19.11
C LEU A 270 -3.01 -11.67 19.15
N THR A 271 -3.91 -12.45 19.74
CA THR A 271 -3.88 -13.90 19.60
C THR A 271 -4.36 -14.32 18.19
N LEU A 272 -4.12 -15.56 17.79
CA LEU A 272 -4.60 -16.10 16.50
C LEU A 272 -6.13 -16.14 16.38
N ASP A 273 -6.86 -16.06 17.50
CA ASP A 273 -8.33 -15.95 17.53
C ASP A 273 -8.84 -14.50 17.63
N GLY A 274 -7.94 -13.53 17.40
CA GLY A 274 -8.28 -12.11 17.27
C GLY A 274 -8.51 -11.36 18.59
N LYS A 275 -8.05 -11.92 19.73
CA LYS A 275 -8.15 -11.24 21.04
C LYS A 275 -6.92 -10.39 21.29
N GLU A 276 -7.12 -9.17 21.74
CA GLU A 276 -6.04 -8.26 22.08
C GLU A 276 -5.31 -8.72 23.34
N LEU A 277 -3.98 -8.77 23.24
CA LEU A 277 -3.07 -9.04 24.37
C LEU A 277 -2.56 -7.73 24.97
N TRP A 278 -2.09 -6.84 24.13
CA TRP A 278 -1.63 -5.50 24.51
C TRP A 278 -1.58 -4.58 23.27
N ARG A 279 -1.41 -3.29 23.52
CA ARG A 279 -1.21 -2.27 22.49
C ARG A 279 -0.15 -1.26 22.89
N PHE A 280 0.51 -0.67 21.91
CA PHE A 280 1.49 0.40 22.07
C PHE A 280 1.14 1.58 21.17
N GLN A 281 1.10 2.79 21.73
CA GLN A 281 0.77 4.02 21.01
C GLN A 281 2.02 4.75 20.56
N THR A 282 2.11 5.08 19.26
CA THR A 282 3.15 5.94 18.67
C THR A 282 2.67 7.39 18.55
N GLY A 283 3.58 8.29 18.16
CA GLY A 283 3.25 9.71 17.97
C GLY A 283 2.38 10.00 16.75
N LYS A 284 2.37 9.12 15.76
CA LYS A 284 1.58 9.19 14.53
C LYS A 284 1.26 7.78 14.04
N GLU A 285 0.61 7.73 12.86
CA GLU A 285 0.24 6.48 12.20
C GLU A 285 1.42 5.49 12.10
N ILE A 286 1.14 4.24 12.40
CA ILE A 286 1.95 3.12 11.95
C ILE A 286 1.32 2.71 10.64
N ILE A 287 1.99 3.06 9.54
CA ILE A 287 1.52 2.65 8.25
C ILE A 287 2.08 1.25 8.02
N ASP A 288 1.27 0.30 8.32
CA ASP A 288 0.98 -0.93 7.60
C ASP A 288 2.11 -1.93 7.37
N LYS A 289 3.27 -1.73 7.99
CA LYS A 289 4.34 -2.70 7.94
C LYS A 289 4.30 -3.56 9.18
N GLY A 290 4.13 -4.85 8.96
CA GLY A 290 4.33 -5.81 10.02
C GLY A 290 5.69 -5.53 10.66
N PRO A 291 5.79 -5.48 12.00
CA PRO A 291 7.04 -5.25 12.67
C PRO A 291 8.00 -6.41 12.43
N LEU A 292 9.30 -6.13 12.42
CA LEU A 292 10.31 -7.18 12.52
C LEU A 292 10.36 -7.68 13.96
N VAL A 293 10.23 -9.00 14.14
CA VAL A 293 10.50 -9.63 15.44
C VAL A 293 11.85 -10.35 15.37
N TYR A 294 12.78 -9.95 16.22
CA TYR A 294 14.12 -10.51 16.24
C TYR A 294 14.74 -10.48 17.65
N ASN A 295 15.32 -11.58 18.10
CA ASN A 295 15.95 -11.73 19.41
C ASN A 295 15.08 -11.24 20.58
N GLY A 296 13.79 -11.61 20.60
CA GLY A 296 12.85 -11.23 21.66
C GLY A 296 12.53 -9.75 21.71
N LYS A 297 12.70 -9.04 20.61
CA LYS A 297 12.39 -7.63 20.44
C LYS A 297 11.56 -7.40 19.18
N ILE A 298 10.79 -6.34 19.19
CA ILE A 298 9.88 -5.92 18.10
C ILE A 298 10.37 -4.57 17.58
N TYR A 299 10.61 -4.48 16.26
CA TYR A 299 11.11 -3.26 15.61
C TYR A 299 10.15 -2.82 14.52
N PHE A 300 9.78 -1.54 14.48
CA PHE A 300 8.90 -0.99 13.45
C PHE A 300 9.08 0.51 13.30
N GLY A 301 8.79 1.02 12.11
CA GLY A 301 8.78 2.44 11.80
C GLY A 301 7.41 3.07 12.01
N ALA A 302 7.37 4.40 12.17
CA ALA A 302 6.13 5.18 12.24
C ALA A 302 6.26 6.53 11.52
N GLY A 303 5.13 7.09 11.16
CA GLY A 303 5.03 8.38 10.48
C GLY A 303 5.53 9.57 11.29
N ASP A 304 5.73 9.40 12.60
CA ASP A 304 6.38 10.40 13.43
C ASP A 304 7.91 10.46 13.24
N GLY A 305 8.45 9.61 12.35
CA GLY A 305 9.87 9.55 12.01
C GLY A 305 10.71 8.78 13.03
N ASN A 306 10.09 7.97 13.87
CA ASN A 306 10.82 7.07 14.76
C ASN A 306 10.79 5.62 14.26
N VAL A 307 11.90 4.93 14.47
CA VAL A 307 11.92 3.47 14.55
C VAL A 307 11.90 3.12 16.01
N TYR A 308 10.93 2.32 16.40
CA TYR A 308 10.75 1.86 17.78
C TYR A 308 11.30 0.46 17.97
N CYS A 309 11.84 0.21 19.14
CA CYS A 309 12.17 -1.11 19.63
C CYS A 309 11.40 -1.39 20.91
N LEU A 310 10.58 -2.42 20.91
CA LEU A 310 9.86 -2.88 22.09
C LEU A 310 10.34 -4.26 22.53
N ASN A 311 10.11 -4.61 23.80
CA ASN A 311 10.15 -6.00 24.21
C ASN A 311 8.84 -6.72 23.83
N MET A 312 8.79 -8.05 23.99
CA MET A 312 7.61 -8.84 23.62
C MET A 312 6.33 -8.54 24.45
N ASN A 313 6.47 -7.79 25.56
CA ASN A 313 5.34 -7.32 26.39
C ASN A 313 4.85 -5.92 25.99
N GLY A 314 5.37 -5.36 24.88
CA GLY A 314 4.96 -4.04 24.39
C GLY A 314 5.60 -2.84 25.10
N ASN A 315 6.64 -3.06 25.94
CA ASN A 315 7.35 -1.96 26.59
C ASN A 315 8.50 -1.46 25.71
N GLU A 316 8.57 -0.16 25.53
CA GLU A 316 9.65 0.47 24.75
C GLU A 316 11.00 0.29 25.41
N LEU A 317 11.97 -0.15 24.60
CA LEU A 317 13.37 -0.28 25.00
C LEU A 317 14.21 0.91 24.53
N TRP A 318 14.00 1.32 23.28
CA TRP A 318 14.62 2.48 22.66
C TRP A 318 13.86 2.92 21.41
N ARG A 319 14.15 4.12 20.94
CA ARG A 319 13.71 4.62 19.62
C ARG A 319 14.84 5.34 18.91
N PHE A 320 14.87 5.21 17.58
CA PHE A 320 15.78 5.94 16.70
C PHE A 320 15.00 6.98 15.92
N LYS A 321 15.49 8.22 15.88
CA LYS A 321 14.80 9.34 15.24
C LYS A 321 15.42 9.69 13.90
N THR A 322 14.60 9.77 12.84
CA THR A 322 14.91 10.31 11.53
C THR A 322 14.24 11.69 11.34
N ASN A 323 14.58 12.40 10.25
CA ASN A 323 13.98 13.69 9.91
C ASN A 323 12.71 13.57 9.03
N GLY A 324 12.32 12.38 8.63
CA GLY A 324 11.11 12.08 7.85
C GLY A 324 10.33 10.92 8.45
N GLY A 325 9.15 10.63 7.92
CA GLY A 325 8.40 9.45 8.31
C GLY A 325 9.16 8.16 7.94
N VAL A 326 9.08 7.14 8.79
CA VAL A 326 9.62 5.82 8.49
C VAL A 326 8.47 4.91 8.13
N TYR A 327 8.28 4.78 6.84
CA TYR A 327 7.20 4.00 6.26
C TYR A 327 7.72 2.73 5.54
N THR A 328 8.99 2.45 5.61
CA THR A 328 9.59 1.22 5.10
C THR A 328 9.57 0.12 6.15
N SER A 329 9.55 -1.13 5.72
CA SER A 329 9.81 -2.23 6.65
C SER A 329 11.21 -2.11 7.22
N VAL A 330 11.31 -2.35 8.52
CA VAL A 330 12.60 -2.59 9.16
C VAL A 330 13.01 -4.02 8.84
N VAL A 331 14.20 -4.22 8.27
CA VAL A 331 14.73 -5.54 7.96
C VAL A 331 16.07 -5.75 8.66
N LEU A 332 16.42 -7.00 8.90
CA LEU A 332 17.74 -7.36 9.44
C LEU A 332 18.67 -7.71 8.28
N ILE A 333 19.77 -6.99 8.15
CA ILE A 333 20.82 -7.26 7.17
C ILE A 333 22.16 -7.38 7.91
N ASP A 334 22.74 -8.56 7.88
CA ASP A 334 24.04 -8.85 8.50
C ASP A 334 24.16 -8.32 9.94
N GLY A 335 23.12 -8.55 10.74
CA GLY A 335 23.06 -8.15 12.15
C GLY A 335 22.71 -6.69 12.43
N ALA A 336 22.52 -5.85 11.41
CA ALA A 336 22.06 -4.47 11.53
C ALA A 336 20.61 -4.32 11.05
N LEU A 337 19.83 -3.45 11.69
CA LEU A 337 18.52 -3.03 11.19
C LEU A 337 18.73 -2.12 9.99
N CYS A 338 18.07 -2.42 8.87
CA CYS A 338 18.09 -1.62 7.66
C CYS A 338 16.68 -1.13 7.34
N PHE A 339 16.52 0.16 7.08
CA PHE A 339 15.24 0.77 6.73
C PHE A 339 15.45 2.09 5.97
N GLY A 340 14.44 2.47 5.20
CA GLY A 340 14.40 3.76 4.53
C GLY A 340 13.61 4.80 5.31
N SER A 341 13.82 6.07 4.99
CA SER A 341 13.05 7.19 5.53
C SER A 341 12.65 8.18 4.43
N TRP A 342 11.60 8.88 4.69
CA TRP A 342 11.17 9.99 3.82
C TRP A 342 12.08 11.22 3.90
N ASP A 343 13.12 11.18 4.74
CA ASP A 343 14.18 12.18 4.72
C ASP A 343 15.27 11.92 3.67
N CYS A 344 15.00 11.03 2.69
CA CYS A 344 15.88 10.67 1.59
C CYS A 344 17.11 9.86 2.03
N HIS A 345 17.00 9.07 3.08
CA HIS A 345 18.09 8.22 3.54
C HIS A 345 17.66 6.76 3.71
N LEU A 346 18.60 5.89 3.40
CA LEU A 346 18.62 4.51 3.89
C LEU A 346 19.54 4.46 5.12
N TYR A 347 19.05 3.85 6.19
CA TYR A 347 19.76 3.75 7.48
C TYR A 347 20.18 2.33 7.81
N LEU A 348 21.32 2.19 8.47
CA LEU A 348 21.70 1.01 9.22
C LEU A 348 21.81 1.38 10.69
N VAL A 349 21.13 0.62 11.56
CA VAL A 349 21.05 0.88 13.01
C VAL A 349 21.34 -0.39 13.77
N ASP A 350 22.08 -0.27 14.88
CA ASP A 350 22.38 -1.37 15.77
C ASP A 350 21.11 -1.83 16.53
N PRO A 351 20.69 -3.11 16.42
CA PRO A 351 19.46 -3.58 17.04
C PRO A 351 19.52 -3.64 18.58
N GLY A 352 20.71 -3.65 19.16
CA GLY A 352 20.90 -3.69 20.60
C GLY A 352 20.70 -2.35 21.25
N THR A 353 21.31 -1.32 20.68
CA THR A 353 21.43 0.03 21.27
C THR A 353 20.53 1.07 20.62
N GLY A 354 20.08 0.83 19.38
CA GLY A 354 19.42 1.85 18.57
C GLY A 354 20.36 2.92 18.02
N GLY A 355 21.69 2.69 18.10
CA GLY A 355 22.71 3.61 17.58
C GLY A 355 22.82 3.53 16.05
N GLU A 356 22.98 4.69 15.38
CA GLU A 356 23.25 4.73 13.95
C GLU A 356 24.61 4.09 13.65
N VAL A 357 24.59 3.10 12.76
CA VAL A 357 25.80 2.46 12.23
C VAL A 357 26.25 3.18 10.97
N TRP A 358 25.30 3.52 10.09
CA TRP A 358 25.57 4.16 8.82
C TRP A 358 24.26 4.63 8.15
N ARG A 359 24.40 5.59 7.23
CA ARG A 359 23.33 6.00 6.34
C ARG A 359 23.82 6.33 4.94
N PHE A 360 22.96 6.14 3.98
CA PHE A 360 23.16 6.53 2.58
C PHE A 360 22.12 7.54 2.18
N GLN A 361 22.54 8.66 1.59
CA GLN A 361 21.65 9.67 1.06
C GLN A 361 21.38 9.39 -0.43
N THR A 362 20.13 9.26 -0.80
CA THR A 362 19.68 9.20 -2.19
C THR A 362 19.75 10.59 -2.84
N SER A 363 19.50 10.70 -4.16
CA SER A 363 19.54 11.97 -4.85
C SER A 363 18.43 12.89 -4.36
N THR A 364 18.79 14.09 -3.89
CA THR A 364 17.84 15.14 -3.49
C THR A 364 17.50 16.11 -4.63
N ASN A 365 18.18 16.01 -5.78
CA ASN A 365 18.13 17.00 -6.85
C ASN A 365 17.09 16.70 -7.93
N GLU A 366 16.50 15.51 -7.95
CA GLU A 366 15.44 15.17 -8.88
C GLU A 366 14.09 15.29 -8.18
N GLN A 367 13.32 16.27 -8.60
CA GLN A 367 11.93 16.41 -8.18
C GLN A 367 11.14 15.22 -8.73
N SER A 368 10.79 14.30 -7.88
CA SER A 368 9.72 13.37 -8.18
C SER A 368 8.42 14.16 -8.20
N PHE A 369 7.65 13.97 -9.26
CA PHE A 369 6.38 14.66 -9.40
C PHE A 369 5.34 13.95 -8.50
N ILE A 370 5.22 14.41 -7.26
CA ILE A 370 4.01 14.18 -6.49
C ILE A 370 3.27 15.51 -6.52
N PRO A 371 2.07 15.55 -7.09
CA PRO A 371 1.28 16.78 -7.14
C PRO A 371 1.04 17.33 -5.74
N GLU A 372 0.93 18.64 -5.62
CA GLU A 372 0.55 19.31 -4.38
C GLU A 372 -0.78 18.71 -3.84
N PRO A 373 -0.94 18.60 -2.51
CA PRO A 373 -2.16 18.07 -1.93
C PRO A 373 -3.37 18.87 -2.44
N PHE A 374 -4.29 18.17 -3.04
CA PHE A 374 -5.54 18.74 -3.52
C PHE A 374 -6.37 19.27 -2.35
N GLU A 375 -6.92 20.47 -2.48
CA GLU A 375 -8.03 20.89 -1.64
C GLU A 375 -9.25 20.05 -2.03
N CYS A 376 -9.67 19.15 -1.15
CA CYS A 376 -10.92 18.42 -1.36
C CYS A 376 -12.09 19.38 -1.16
N PHE A 377 -12.90 19.53 -2.18
CA PHE A 377 -14.15 20.26 -2.11
C PHE A 377 -15.29 19.23 -1.94
N GLU A 378 -16.12 19.39 -0.90
CA GLU A 378 -17.42 18.74 -0.88
C GLU A 378 -18.41 19.64 -1.61
N MET A 379 -19.04 19.07 -2.62
CA MET A 379 -20.17 19.70 -3.30
C MET A 379 -21.47 19.32 -2.58
N GLU A 380 -22.14 20.30 -1.98
CA GLU A 380 -23.51 20.11 -1.55
C GLU A 380 -24.43 20.37 -2.75
N VAL A 381 -25.00 19.31 -3.30
CA VAL A 381 -26.04 19.42 -4.32
C VAL A 381 -27.37 19.51 -3.59
N LYS A 382 -28.06 20.63 -3.69
CA LYS A 382 -29.45 20.71 -3.23
C LYS A 382 -30.30 19.90 -4.22
N LYS A 383 -30.64 18.68 -3.83
CA LYS A 383 -31.66 17.91 -4.56
C LYS A 383 -33.02 18.54 -4.28
N ASP A 384 -33.62 19.07 -5.31
CA ASP A 384 -35.08 19.34 -5.30
C ASP A 384 -35.76 17.97 -5.48
N THR A 385 -35.95 17.24 -4.39
CA THR A 385 -36.78 16.03 -4.40
C THR A 385 -38.21 16.47 -4.43
N GLY A 386 -38.69 16.84 -5.63
CA GLY A 386 -40.07 17.22 -5.82
C GLY A 386 -41.01 16.02 -5.60
N VAL A 387 -41.33 15.77 -4.34
CA VAL A 387 -42.52 14.98 -4.01
C VAL A 387 -43.63 16.00 -3.85
N ASP A 388 -44.48 16.08 -4.84
CA ASP A 388 -45.68 16.88 -4.76
C ASP A 388 -46.69 16.20 -3.81
N GLU A 389 -46.78 16.68 -2.57
CA GLU A 389 -47.90 16.32 -1.70
C GLU A 389 -49.12 17.14 -2.11
N ALA A 390 -50.19 16.46 -2.52
CA ALA A 390 -51.48 17.11 -2.79
C ALA A 390 -52.03 17.71 -1.49
N ALA A 391 -52.13 19.04 -1.47
CA ALA A 391 -52.89 19.72 -0.42
C ALA A 391 -54.38 19.58 -0.70
N GLU A 392 -55.20 19.54 0.32
CA GLU A 392 -56.65 19.40 0.26
C GLU A 392 -57.35 20.47 -0.62
N ASP A 393 -56.65 21.51 -1.05
CA ASP A 393 -57.16 22.60 -1.90
C ASP A 393 -56.67 22.53 -3.37
N GLY A 394 -56.04 21.41 -3.80
CA GLY A 394 -55.60 21.25 -5.18
C GLY A 394 -54.39 22.12 -5.58
N LYS A 395 -53.65 22.68 -4.62
CA LYS A 395 -52.40 23.39 -4.85
C LYS A 395 -51.23 22.57 -4.34
N TYR A 396 -50.24 22.32 -5.21
CA TYR A 396 -49.02 21.59 -4.88
C TYR A 396 -48.04 22.48 -4.12
N LYS A 397 -47.53 22.00 -2.96
CA LYS A 397 -46.39 22.61 -2.26
C LYS A 397 -45.14 21.76 -2.48
N LYS A 398 -44.09 22.38 -3.00
CA LYS A 398 -42.77 21.76 -3.07
C LYS A 398 -42.12 21.72 -1.69
N LYS A 399 -41.73 20.55 -1.24
CA LYS A 399 -40.92 20.38 -0.04
C LYS A 399 -39.44 20.28 -0.45
N LYS A 400 -38.60 21.20 0.06
CA LYS A 400 -37.17 21.13 -0.16
C LYS A 400 -36.58 20.28 0.96
N GLU A 401 -35.98 19.16 0.61
CA GLU A 401 -35.11 18.43 1.53
C GLU A 401 -33.65 18.71 1.17
N GLU A 402 -32.86 19.13 2.16
CA GLU A 402 -31.42 19.30 2.01
C GLU A 402 -30.75 17.94 2.30
N GLY A 403 -30.19 17.32 1.27
CA GLY A 403 -29.42 16.09 1.39
C GLY A 403 -27.96 16.29 0.98
N THR A 404 -27.06 15.82 1.78
CA THR A 404 -25.61 15.76 1.44
C THR A 404 -25.34 14.48 0.66
N VAL A 405 -24.82 14.62 -0.56
CA VAL A 405 -24.40 13.49 -1.39
C VAL A 405 -22.88 13.43 -1.41
N SER A 406 -22.32 12.28 -1.08
CA SER A 406 -20.87 12.06 -1.15
C SER A 406 -20.45 11.82 -2.60
N LEU A 407 -19.30 12.37 -3.00
CA LEU A 407 -18.70 12.16 -4.32
C LEU A 407 -18.39 10.67 -4.62
N SER A 408 -18.38 9.81 -3.59
CA SER A 408 -18.21 8.37 -3.77
C SER A 408 -19.37 7.69 -4.51
N ASP A 409 -20.49 8.37 -4.65
CA ASP A 409 -21.70 7.80 -5.28
C ASP A 409 -21.76 8.06 -6.79
N TYR A 410 -20.77 8.78 -7.33
CA TYR A 410 -20.72 9.11 -8.76
C TYR A 410 -19.47 8.55 -9.43
N HIS A 411 -19.65 7.65 -10.38
CA HIS A 411 -18.61 7.24 -11.32
C HIS A 411 -18.46 8.28 -12.42
N VAL A 412 -17.37 9.02 -12.40
CA VAL A 412 -17.02 9.93 -13.50
C VAL A 412 -16.23 9.15 -14.54
N THR A 413 -16.84 8.87 -15.68
CA THR A 413 -16.17 8.31 -16.85
C THR A 413 -15.71 9.43 -17.77
N GLY A 414 -14.45 9.83 -17.70
CA GLY A 414 -13.85 10.84 -18.57
C GLY A 414 -12.34 10.95 -18.36
N GLU A 415 -11.63 11.56 -19.29
CA GLU A 415 -10.16 11.71 -19.30
C GLU A 415 -9.55 12.41 -18.05
N TYR A 416 -10.39 12.88 -17.12
CA TYR A 416 -10.02 13.52 -15.86
C TYR A 416 -10.42 12.74 -14.61
N SER A 417 -10.71 11.44 -14.73
CA SER A 417 -11.02 10.57 -13.57
C SER A 417 -9.82 10.24 -12.66
N SER A 418 -8.81 11.12 -12.64
CA SER A 418 -7.62 11.01 -11.80
C SER A 418 -7.88 11.26 -10.30
N THR A 419 -9.12 11.54 -9.92
CA THR A 419 -9.45 11.81 -8.51
C THR A 419 -9.34 10.60 -7.59
N SER A 420 -9.40 9.38 -8.13
CA SER A 420 -9.09 8.17 -7.37
C SER A 420 -7.60 8.06 -6.99
N GLU A 421 -6.71 8.59 -7.83
CA GLU A 421 -5.26 8.56 -7.57
C GLU A 421 -4.85 9.36 -6.34
N TYR A 422 -5.61 10.42 -6.01
CA TYR A 422 -5.25 11.32 -4.93
C TYR A 422 -5.71 10.87 -3.55
N LYS A 423 -6.74 10.04 -3.46
CA LYS A 423 -7.09 9.39 -2.19
C LYS A 423 -6.00 8.42 -1.72
N GLN A 424 -5.15 7.98 -2.64
CA GLN A 424 -4.10 7.00 -2.40
C GLN A 424 -2.81 7.60 -1.88
N LYS A 425 -2.63 8.91 -1.96
CA LYS A 425 -1.33 9.55 -1.71
C LYS A 425 -1.00 9.91 -0.29
N SER A 426 -1.93 9.80 0.61
CA SER A 426 -1.66 10.16 2.00
C SER A 426 -1.07 9.04 2.81
N ASP A 427 -1.07 7.81 2.30
CA ASP A 427 -1.16 6.74 3.24
C ASP A 427 -0.44 5.49 2.75
N TYR A 428 0.83 5.61 2.51
CA TYR A 428 1.58 4.50 2.02
C TYR A 428 2.47 3.91 3.04
N ASP A 429 2.23 2.71 3.25
CA ASP A 429 3.29 1.86 3.59
C ASP A 429 3.03 0.38 3.62
N THR A 430 4.06 -0.35 3.44
CA THR A 430 4.02 -1.74 3.17
C THR A 430 4.96 -2.52 4.02
N SER A 431 4.58 -3.63 4.37
CA SER A 431 5.25 -4.32 5.38
C SER A 431 5.58 -5.74 5.17
N PHE A 432 6.24 -6.23 6.02
CA PHE A 432 7.11 -7.34 5.93
C PHE A 432 6.96 -8.33 7.05
N VAL A 433 6.76 -9.48 6.76
CA VAL A 433 7.31 -10.72 7.28
C VAL A 433 6.60 -11.89 6.62
N MET A 434 7.13 -12.37 5.55
CA MET A 434 6.60 -13.58 4.94
C MET A 434 7.66 -14.60 4.55
N PHE A 435 8.94 -14.27 4.66
CA PHE A 435 9.94 -15.24 4.25
C PHE A 435 10.21 -16.31 5.29
N GLU A 436 10.13 -16.00 6.58
CA GLU A 436 10.28 -17.04 7.61
C GLU A 436 9.07 -17.98 7.68
N GLY A 437 7.85 -17.49 7.47
CA GLY A 437 6.65 -18.33 7.50
C GLY A 437 6.44 -19.20 6.24
N ILE A 438 7.01 -18.81 5.11
CA ILE A 438 6.93 -19.62 3.87
C ILE A 438 7.98 -20.74 3.88
N MET A 439 9.17 -20.48 4.43
CA MET A 439 10.19 -21.54 4.57
C MET A 439 9.77 -22.64 5.54
N GLU A 440 9.07 -22.28 6.63
CA GLU A 440 8.49 -23.30 7.53
C GLU A 440 7.39 -24.15 6.86
N CYS A 441 6.69 -23.61 5.86
CA CYS A 441 5.70 -24.39 5.11
C CYS A 441 6.33 -25.36 4.11
N GLU A 442 7.51 -25.08 3.56
CA GLU A 442 8.20 -25.99 2.64
C GLU A 442 8.88 -27.16 3.37
N GLU A 443 9.36 -26.95 4.60
CA GLU A 443 9.97 -28.00 5.41
C GLU A 443 8.96 -29.01 5.99
N LEU A 444 7.65 -28.70 6.00
CA LEU A 444 6.62 -29.61 6.49
C LEU A 444 6.04 -30.55 5.40
N TRP A 445 6.55 -30.48 4.15
CA TRP A 445 6.11 -31.33 3.04
C TRP A 445 7.23 -32.19 2.43
N THR A 446 8.33 -32.38 3.11
CA THR A 446 9.28 -33.47 2.88
C THR A 446 9.24 -34.46 4.08
#